data_d19abb2c1b2ed09c9a8da4045e157a6a
#
_entry.id   d19abb2c1b2ed09c9a8da4045e157a6a
#
_cell.length_a   1.000
_cell.length_b   1.000
_cell.length_c   1.000
_cell.angle_alpha   90.00
_cell.angle_beta   90.00
_cell.angle_gamma   90.00
#
_symmetry.space_group_name_H-M   'P 1'
#
loop_
_entity.id
_entity.type
_entity.pdbx_description
1 polymer ?
#
loop_
_entity_poly.entity_id
_entity_poly.type
_entity_poly.pdbx_seq_one_letter_code
_entity_poly.pdbx_strand_id
1 'polypeptide(L)'
;GKLPDTKKLSGIRSKEVAGEGFGQLRFDDTTTQISTQLQSSHGASQLNLGNLSHPKESAESEGRGEGFELRTDQWGAMRAPKGILITTEEAENALGKQLDHHQLQQNIEKFLAINKAIQTATYKHQTTEPELSLQETIKTNLPQWNESNSTPYIAIDAKESLILDADQGIIAQA
;
A
#
# COMPACT_ATOMS: atom_id res chain seq x y z
N GLY A 1 35.99 6.49 11.69
CA GLY A 1 34.69 7.14 11.73
C GLY A 1 34.11 7.01 13.13
N LYS A 2 33.76 8.12 13.75
CA LYS A 2 32.97 8.06 14.97
C LYS A 2 31.62 7.46 14.57
N LEU A 3 31.33 6.25 15.05
CA LEU A 3 29.98 5.74 15.06
C LEU A 3 29.14 6.73 15.86
N PRO A 4 27.91 7.08 15.42
CA PRO A 4 27.02 7.89 16.23
C PRO A 4 26.86 7.19 17.57
N ASP A 5 26.51 7.94 18.59
CA ASP A 5 26.50 7.57 20.01
C ASP A 5 25.81 6.21 20.22
N THR A 6 26.56 5.31 20.40
CA THR A 6 26.90 4.16 19.62
C THR A 6 26.25 2.88 20.07
N LYS A 7 25.26 2.95 20.92
CA LYS A 7 24.50 1.78 21.37
C LYS A 7 23.10 1.68 20.74
N LYS A 8 22.74 2.64 19.91
CA LYS A 8 21.39 2.77 19.35
C LYS A 8 21.29 2.28 17.91
N LEU A 9 22.40 2.28 17.17
CA LEU A 9 22.44 1.85 15.78
C LEU A 9 23.17 0.53 15.65
N SER A 10 22.53 -0.42 14.97
CA SER A 10 23.13 -1.70 14.58
C SER A 10 22.78 -2.02 13.12
N GLY A 11 23.54 -2.91 12.49
CA GLY A 11 23.27 -3.31 11.14
C GLY A 11 24.47 -3.82 10.37
N ILE A 12 24.24 -4.06 9.09
CA ILE A 12 25.24 -4.53 8.13
C ILE A 12 25.27 -3.53 6.97
N ARG A 13 26.47 -3.13 6.57
CA ARG A 13 26.67 -2.30 5.38
C ARG A 13 27.78 -2.90 4.52
N SER A 14 27.46 -3.11 3.26
CA SER A 14 28.43 -3.51 2.24
C SER A 14 29.13 -2.29 1.64
N LYS A 15 30.16 -2.53 0.86
CA LYS A 15 30.80 -1.52 0.03
C LYS A 15 30.93 -2.06 -1.40
N GLU A 16 30.68 -1.19 -2.36
CA GLU A 16 30.90 -1.45 -3.78
C GLU A 16 32.37 -1.78 -4.05
N VAL A 17 32.62 -2.76 -4.88
CA VAL A 17 33.98 -3.09 -5.34
C VAL A 17 34.49 -1.97 -6.25
N ALA A 18 35.60 -1.36 -5.89
CA ALA A 18 36.20 -0.23 -6.59
C ALA A 18 35.29 1.00 -6.79
N GLY A 19 34.25 1.15 -5.95
CA GLY A 19 33.31 2.27 -5.99
C GLY A 19 32.95 2.82 -4.61
N GLU A 20 32.00 3.75 -4.56
CA GLU A 20 31.51 4.39 -3.32
C GLU A 20 30.11 3.91 -2.92
N GLY A 21 29.45 3.10 -3.75
CA GLY A 21 28.12 2.56 -3.49
C GLY A 21 28.07 1.57 -2.34
N PHE A 22 26.86 1.33 -1.82
CA PHE A 22 26.64 0.39 -0.73
C PHE A 22 25.20 -0.17 -0.73
N GLY A 23 25.04 -1.34 -0.12
CA GLY A 23 23.78 -1.83 0.38
C GLY A 23 23.83 -1.88 1.91
N GLN A 24 22.69 -1.67 2.60
CA GLN A 24 22.66 -1.77 4.05
C GLN A 24 21.34 -2.29 4.60
N LEU A 25 21.43 -2.99 5.72
CA LEU A 25 20.34 -3.23 6.65
C LEU A 25 20.71 -2.53 7.96
N ARG A 26 19.86 -1.63 8.42
CA ARG A 26 20.10 -0.83 9.63
C ARG A 26 18.93 -0.93 10.59
N PHE A 27 19.20 -1.06 11.86
CA PHE A 27 18.27 -0.91 12.96
C PHE A 27 18.64 0.31 13.78
N ASP A 28 17.67 1.06 14.21
CA ASP A 28 17.82 2.22 15.09
C ASP A 28 16.92 2.02 16.31
N ASP A 29 17.53 1.78 17.45
CA ASP A 29 16.86 1.54 18.73
C ASP A 29 16.80 2.81 19.60
N THR A 30 16.85 3.99 18.97
CA THR A 30 16.68 5.26 19.68
C THR A 30 15.30 5.29 20.34
N THR A 31 15.26 5.56 21.64
CA THR A 31 14.02 5.66 22.42
C THR A 31 13.03 6.56 21.73
N THR A 32 11.79 6.09 21.55
CA THR A 32 10.70 6.76 20.83
C THR A 32 10.91 6.97 19.32
N GLN A 33 12.03 6.50 18.74
CA GLN A 33 12.37 6.67 17.33
C GLN A 33 12.84 5.36 16.67
N ILE A 34 12.28 4.24 17.10
CA ILE A 34 12.64 2.91 16.58
C ILE A 34 12.38 2.87 15.07
N SER A 35 13.38 2.43 14.31
CA SER A 35 13.24 2.27 12.86
C SER A 35 14.11 1.15 12.29
N THR A 36 13.66 0.64 11.14
CA THR A 36 14.41 -0.34 10.35
C THR A 36 14.51 0.15 8.92
N GLN A 37 15.69 0.05 8.32
CA GLN A 37 15.94 0.45 6.93
C GLN A 37 16.65 -0.65 6.16
N LEU A 38 16.11 -1.00 5.01
CA LEU A 38 16.79 -1.76 3.96
C LEU A 38 17.04 -0.80 2.80
N GLN A 39 18.32 -0.61 2.41
CA GLN A 39 18.70 0.42 1.44
C GLN A 39 19.75 -0.08 0.45
N SER A 40 19.64 0.39 -0.79
CA SER A 40 20.74 0.47 -1.75
C SER A 40 21.04 1.95 -2.05
N SER A 41 22.30 2.33 -2.09
CA SER A 41 22.70 3.68 -2.52
C SER A 41 22.40 3.94 -4.00
N HIS A 42 22.25 2.89 -4.80
CA HIS A 42 21.87 3.02 -6.21
C HIS A 42 20.43 3.50 -6.34
N GLY A 43 20.25 4.67 -6.96
CA GLY A 43 18.95 5.31 -7.12
C GLY A 43 18.22 5.60 -5.79
N ALA A 44 18.95 5.73 -4.68
CA ALA A 44 18.39 5.97 -3.35
C ALA A 44 17.24 5.01 -2.98
N SER A 45 17.32 3.76 -3.47
CA SER A 45 16.26 2.76 -3.29
C SER A 45 16.22 2.24 -1.86
N GLN A 46 15.05 2.34 -1.20
CA GLN A 46 14.96 1.98 0.21
C GLN A 46 13.55 1.58 0.66
N LEU A 47 13.50 0.70 1.63
CA LEU A 47 12.34 0.41 2.47
C LEU A 47 12.66 0.90 3.88
N ASN A 48 11.88 1.85 4.37
CA ASN A 48 11.97 2.40 5.71
C ASN A 48 10.74 2.01 6.51
N LEU A 49 10.93 1.58 7.75
CA LEU A 49 9.87 1.14 8.66
C LEU A 49 10.00 1.84 10.01
N GLY A 50 8.87 2.22 10.60
CA GLY A 50 8.79 2.80 11.93
C GLY A 50 8.91 4.32 11.93
N ASN A 51 9.73 4.91 12.77
CA ASN A 51 9.95 6.34 12.81
C ASN A 51 10.87 6.76 11.66
N LEU A 52 10.31 7.50 10.71
CA LEU A 52 11.04 7.98 9.53
C LEU A 52 11.78 9.26 9.90
N SER A 53 13.08 9.19 9.98
CA SER A 53 13.96 10.34 10.22
C SER A 53 14.90 10.56 9.04
N HIS A 54 15.44 11.77 8.93
CA HIS A 54 16.55 12.01 8.03
C HIS A 54 17.77 11.16 8.43
N PRO A 55 18.69 10.85 7.50
CA PRO A 55 19.92 10.15 7.85
C PRO A 55 20.59 10.83 9.05
N LYS A 56 20.80 10.08 10.12
CA LYS A 56 21.35 10.64 11.35
C LYS A 56 22.84 10.87 11.18
N GLU A 57 23.24 12.12 11.15
CA GLU A 57 24.62 12.57 11.35
C GLU A 57 24.93 12.80 12.83
N SER A 58 23.88 12.99 13.65
CA SER A 58 23.90 13.15 15.11
C SER A 58 22.86 12.24 15.76
N ALA A 59 22.86 12.17 17.10
CA ALA A 59 21.90 11.36 17.88
C ALA A 59 20.45 11.80 17.70
N GLU A 60 20.23 13.03 17.27
CA GLU A 60 18.91 13.60 17.03
C GLU A 60 18.81 13.99 15.56
N SER A 61 17.76 13.51 14.87
CA SER A 61 17.42 13.95 13.54
C SER A 61 15.96 14.33 13.48
N GLU A 62 15.66 15.30 12.62
CA GLU A 62 14.31 15.75 12.38
C GLU A 62 13.44 14.59 11.83
N GLY A 63 12.27 14.40 12.43
CA GLY A 63 11.31 13.40 11.97
C GLY A 63 10.70 13.79 10.62
N ARG A 64 10.52 12.79 9.74
CA ARG A 64 9.83 12.93 8.45
C ARG A 64 8.44 12.28 8.44
N GLY A 65 8.06 11.57 9.49
CA GLY A 65 6.81 10.84 9.63
C GLY A 65 6.99 9.48 10.29
N GLU A 66 5.92 8.70 10.29
CA GLU A 66 5.87 7.37 10.91
C GLU A 66 5.17 6.38 9.98
N GLY A 67 5.48 5.08 10.12
CA GLY A 67 4.89 4.00 9.36
C GLY A 67 5.86 3.32 8.41
N PHE A 68 5.56 3.25 7.12
CA PHE A 68 6.47 2.69 6.13
C PHE A 68 6.62 3.61 4.91
N GLU A 69 7.79 3.57 4.29
CA GLU A 69 8.08 4.25 3.04
C GLU A 69 8.87 3.30 2.13
N LEU A 70 8.35 3.04 0.93
CA LEU A 70 9.07 2.38 -0.15
C LEU A 70 9.35 3.42 -1.24
N ARG A 71 10.63 3.72 -1.49
CA ARG A 71 11.01 4.75 -2.45
C ARG A 71 12.22 4.38 -3.28
N THR A 72 12.31 5.01 -4.45
CA THR A 72 13.47 4.99 -5.34
C THR A 72 13.44 6.20 -6.26
N ASP A 73 14.61 6.67 -6.70
CA ASP A 73 14.75 7.68 -7.75
C ASP A 73 14.77 7.02 -9.15
N GLN A 74 14.54 5.71 -9.23
CA GLN A 74 14.49 4.91 -10.45
C GLN A 74 13.08 4.35 -10.69
N TRP A 75 12.97 3.28 -11.45
CA TRP A 75 11.71 2.63 -11.82
C TRP A 75 11.19 1.74 -10.68
N GLY A 76 9.87 1.76 -10.47
CA GLY A 76 9.20 0.87 -9.52
C GLY A 76 8.21 -0.07 -10.20
N ALA A 77 8.08 -1.30 -9.69
CA ALA A 77 7.05 -2.24 -10.12
C ALA A 77 6.56 -3.09 -8.93
N MET A 78 5.23 -3.24 -8.83
CA MET A 78 4.59 -4.18 -7.91
C MET A 78 3.87 -5.25 -8.72
N ARG A 79 4.19 -6.53 -8.47
CA ARG A 79 3.61 -7.67 -9.21
C ARG A 79 3.19 -8.75 -8.22
N ALA A 80 1.93 -9.09 -8.23
CA ALA A 80 1.37 -10.20 -7.45
C ALA A 80 0.31 -10.92 -8.28
N PRO A 81 0.62 -12.10 -8.88
CA PRO A 81 -0.31 -12.80 -9.79
C PRO A 81 -1.65 -13.18 -9.17
N LYS A 82 -1.71 -13.31 -7.84
CA LYS A 82 -2.95 -13.66 -7.12
C LYS A 82 -3.77 -12.46 -6.67
N GLY A 83 -3.24 -11.24 -6.83
CA GLY A 83 -3.94 -10.00 -6.49
C GLY A 83 -3.14 -9.06 -5.59
N ILE A 84 -3.58 -7.82 -5.52
CA ILE A 84 -3.01 -6.76 -4.68
C ILE A 84 -4.17 -6.04 -3.99
N LEU A 85 -4.07 -5.88 -2.66
CA LEU A 85 -4.97 -5.06 -1.86
C LEU A 85 -4.21 -3.84 -1.34
N ILE A 86 -4.74 -2.65 -1.61
CA ILE A 86 -4.29 -1.37 -1.05
C ILE A 86 -5.49 -0.79 -0.32
N THR A 87 -5.40 -0.66 0.99
CA THR A 87 -6.54 -0.21 1.81
C THR A 87 -6.10 0.69 2.95
N THR A 88 -6.99 1.55 3.40
CA THR A 88 -6.87 2.32 4.64
C THR A 88 -7.67 1.71 5.79
N GLU A 89 -8.28 0.54 5.57
CA GLU A 89 -8.95 -0.18 6.64
C GLU A 89 -7.94 -0.77 7.63
N GLU A 90 -8.27 -0.67 8.89
CA GLU A 90 -7.41 -1.08 9.99
C GLU A 90 -7.41 -2.60 10.16
N ALA A 91 -6.22 -3.18 10.34
CA ALA A 91 -6.04 -4.54 10.85
C ALA A 91 -5.17 -4.47 12.10
N GLU A 92 -5.81 -4.37 13.26
CA GLU A 92 -5.13 -4.20 14.54
C GLU A 92 -4.11 -5.32 14.80
N ASN A 93 -2.93 -4.93 15.28
CA ASN A 93 -1.85 -5.85 15.68
C ASN A 93 -1.42 -6.85 14.59
N ALA A 94 -1.62 -6.50 13.31
CA ALA A 94 -1.35 -7.38 12.16
C ALA A 94 -2.10 -8.72 12.24
N LEU A 95 -3.26 -8.76 12.86
CA LEU A 95 -4.13 -9.92 12.91
C LEU A 95 -5.01 -9.99 11.65
N GLY A 96 -5.52 -11.19 11.36
CA GLY A 96 -6.39 -11.42 10.22
C GLY A 96 -5.68 -12.04 9.02
N LYS A 97 -6.43 -12.21 7.93
CA LYS A 97 -5.90 -12.73 6.68
C LYS A 97 -5.15 -11.63 5.92
N GLN A 98 -4.10 -11.98 5.19
CA GLN A 98 -3.29 -11.04 4.40
C GLN A 98 -4.13 -10.18 3.45
N LEU A 99 -5.13 -10.77 2.79
CA LEU A 99 -6.07 -10.07 1.92
C LEU A 99 -7.44 -9.99 2.59
N ASP A 100 -7.52 -9.38 3.78
CA ASP A 100 -8.81 -9.11 4.40
C ASP A 100 -9.51 -7.98 3.65
N HIS A 101 -10.58 -8.32 2.96
CA HIS A 101 -11.36 -7.43 2.10
C HIS A 101 -12.83 -7.33 2.55
N HIS A 102 -13.10 -7.67 3.81
CA HIS A 102 -14.47 -7.70 4.33
C HIS A 102 -15.16 -6.33 4.20
N GLN A 103 -14.48 -5.25 4.51
CA GLN A 103 -15.04 -3.90 4.40
C GLN A 103 -15.30 -3.53 2.94
N LEU A 104 -14.38 -3.83 2.03
CA LEU A 104 -14.58 -3.63 0.59
C LEU A 104 -15.83 -4.38 0.09
N GLN A 105 -16.01 -5.63 0.52
CA GLN A 105 -17.18 -6.42 0.19
C GLN A 105 -18.47 -5.74 0.67
N GLN A 106 -18.51 -5.27 1.91
CA GLN A 106 -19.66 -4.54 2.45
C GLN A 106 -19.95 -3.25 1.67
N ASN A 107 -18.92 -2.53 1.25
CA ASN A 107 -19.07 -1.31 0.46
C ASN A 107 -19.67 -1.60 -0.91
N ILE A 108 -19.22 -2.67 -1.58
CA ILE A 108 -19.81 -3.13 -2.85
C ILE A 108 -21.28 -3.54 -2.68
N GLU A 109 -21.62 -4.25 -1.62
CA GLU A 109 -23.01 -4.64 -1.32
C GLU A 109 -23.90 -3.41 -1.09
N LYS A 110 -23.45 -2.42 -0.34
CA LYS A 110 -24.16 -1.15 -0.13
C LYS A 110 -24.34 -0.40 -1.45
N PHE A 111 -23.30 -0.31 -2.27
CA PHE A 111 -23.35 0.33 -3.57
C PHE A 111 -24.42 -0.33 -4.49
N LEU A 112 -24.41 -1.67 -4.56
CA LEU A 112 -25.41 -2.41 -5.34
C LEU A 112 -26.84 -2.18 -4.83
N ALA A 113 -27.04 -2.16 -3.51
CA ALA A 113 -28.34 -1.90 -2.90
C ALA A 113 -28.87 -0.49 -3.26
N ILE A 114 -28.01 0.52 -3.18
CA ILE A 114 -28.35 1.90 -3.54
C ILE A 114 -28.69 2.00 -5.02
N ASN A 115 -27.89 1.42 -5.91
CA ASN A 115 -28.16 1.46 -7.34
C ASN A 115 -29.48 0.75 -7.68
N LYS A 116 -29.79 -0.40 -7.10
CA LYS A 116 -31.07 -1.08 -7.27
C LYS A 116 -32.24 -0.23 -6.77
N ALA A 117 -32.09 0.49 -5.67
CA ALA A 117 -33.13 1.40 -5.16
C ALA A 117 -33.34 2.58 -6.11
N ILE A 118 -32.28 3.18 -6.64
CA ILE A 118 -32.35 4.27 -7.64
C ILE A 118 -33.02 3.75 -8.91
N GLN A 119 -32.64 2.60 -9.43
CA GLN A 119 -33.27 1.98 -10.58
C GLN A 119 -34.77 1.80 -10.38
N THR A 120 -35.17 1.22 -9.24
CA THR A 120 -36.59 1.01 -8.92
C THR A 120 -37.36 2.32 -8.86
N ALA A 121 -36.72 3.40 -8.34
CA ALA A 121 -37.34 4.72 -8.27
C ALA A 121 -37.47 5.40 -9.66
N THR A 122 -36.49 5.19 -10.54
CA THR A 122 -36.45 5.81 -11.87
C THR A 122 -37.15 5.00 -12.96
N TYR A 123 -37.37 3.70 -12.73
CA TYR A 123 -37.93 2.76 -13.71
C TYR A 123 -39.34 3.14 -14.20
N LYS A 124 -40.04 4.00 -13.50
CA LYS A 124 -41.33 4.55 -13.97
C LYS A 124 -41.23 5.41 -15.24
N HIS A 125 -39.99 5.75 -15.68
CA HIS A 125 -39.77 6.72 -16.76
C HIS A 125 -38.69 6.37 -17.77
N GLN A 126 -38.02 5.21 -17.69
CA GLN A 126 -36.94 4.83 -18.62
C GLN A 126 -37.06 3.38 -19.11
N THR A 127 -36.72 3.16 -20.40
CA THR A 127 -36.89 1.88 -21.11
C THR A 127 -35.63 1.00 -21.12
N THR A 128 -34.54 1.39 -20.48
CA THR A 128 -33.26 0.63 -20.50
C THR A 128 -32.75 0.44 -19.08
N GLU A 129 -32.57 -0.81 -18.66
CA GLU A 129 -31.92 -1.15 -17.39
C GLU A 129 -30.42 -0.88 -17.49
N PRO A 130 -29.78 -0.16 -16.52
CA PRO A 130 -28.35 -0.12 -16.45
C PRO A 130 -27.79 -1.51 -16.13
N GLU A 131 -26.74 -1.90 -16.84
CA GLU A 131 -26.10 -3.20 -16.65
C GLU A 131 -25.25 -3.18 -15.36
N LEU A 132 -25.65 -3.93 -14.35
CA LEU A 132 -24.90 -4.13 -13.10
C LEU A 132 -24.19 -5.49 -13.06
N SER A 133 -24.06 -6.16 -14.20
CA SER A 133 -23.51 -7.53 -14.30
C SER A 133 -22.09 -7.64 -13.74
N LEU A 134 -21.24 -6.64 -13.99
CA LEU A 134 -19.87 -6.62 -13.49
C LEU A 134 -19.82 -6.51 -11.96
N GLN A 135 -20.58 -5.62 -11.36
CA GLN A 135 -20.64 -5.44 -9.92
C GLN A 135 -21.20 -6.68 -9.21
N GLU A 136 -22.20 -7.33 -9.79
CA GLU A 136 -22.74 -8.59 -9.26
C GLU A 136 -21.74 -9.74 -9.38
N THR A 137 -20.96 -9.78 -10.46
CA THR A 137 -19.86 -10.73 -10.63
C THR A 137 -18.78 -10.51 -9.58
N ILE A 138 -18.36 -9.26 -9.33
CA ILE A 138 -17.38 -8.92 -8.29
C ILE A 138 -17.93 -9.33 -6.92
N LYS A 139 -19.18 -8.98 -6.60
CA LYS A 139 -19.81 -9.36 -5.34
C LYS A 139 -19.77 -10.87 -5.09
N THR A 140 -19.94 -11.67 -6.13
CA THR A 140 -19.96 -13.14 -6.04
C THR A 140 -18.53 -13.70 -5.87
N ASN A 141 -17.55 -13.14 -6.56
CA ASN A 141 -16.19 -13.69 -6.65
C ASN A 141 -15.25 -13.14 -5.56
N LEU A 142 -15.45 -11.92 -5.10
CA LEU A 142 -14.59 -11.28 -4.12
C LEU A 142 -14.47 -12.05 -2.79
N PRO A 143 -15.53 -12.66 -2.24
CA PRO A 143 -15.42 -13.48 -1.02
C PRO A 143 -14.45 -14.64 -1.12
N GLN A 144 -14.20 -15.13 -2.34
CA GLN A 144 -13.31 -16.27 -2.63
C GLN A 144 -11.89 -15.83 -2.99
N TRP A 145 -11.56 -14.55 -2.90
CA TRP A 145 -10.27 -14.02 -3.38
C TRP A 145 -9.05 -14.69 -2.73
N ASN A 146 -9.17 -15.13 -1.48
CA ASN A 146 -8.12 -15.85 -0.77
C ASN A 146 -8.07 -17.36 -1.03
N GLU A 147 -8.99 -17.88 -1.86
CA GLU A 147 -9.04 -19.30 -2.20
C GLU A 147 -8.07 -19.66 -3.34
N SER A 148 -7.73 -20.94 -3.44
CA SER A 148 -6.68 -21.41 -4.37
C SER A 148 -6.99 -21.16 -5.84
N ASN A 149 -8.27 -21.06 -6.22
CA ASN A 149 -8.73 -20.91 -7.60
C ASN A 149 -9.45 -19.57 -7.82
N SER A 150 -9.20 -18.57 -6.99
CA SER A 150 -9.85 -17.29 -7.09
C SER A 150 -9.38 -16.48 -8.30
N THR A 151 -10.26 -15.63 -8.82
CA THR A 151 -9.92 -14.61 -9.82
C THR A 151 -8.98 -13.57 -9.20
N PRO A 152 -7.85 -13.22 -9.83
CA PRO A 152 -6.96 -12.16 -9.32
C PRO A 152 -7.62 -10.79 -9.44
N TYR A 153 -7.50 -9.96 -8.41
CA TYR A 153 -7.94 -8.57 -8.41
C TYR A 153 -6.81 -7.62 -8.01
N ILE A 154 -6.88 -6.38 -8.46
CA ILE A 154 -6.24 -5.24 -7.83
C ILE A 154 -7.37 -4.43 -7.21
N ALA A 155 -7.39 -4.34 -5.88
CA ALA A 155 -8.37 -3.57 -5.15
C ALA A 155 -7.69 -2.39 -4.46
N ILE A 156 -8.27 -1.19 -4.66
CA ILE A 156 -7.89 0.03 -3.96
C ILE A 156 -9.12 0.48 -3.20
N ASP A 157 -9.06 0.41 -1.88
CA ASP A 157 -10.16 0.77 -0.99
C ASP A 157 -9.73 1.85 -0.01
N ALA A 158 -10.55 2.87 0.13
CA ALA A 158 -10.28 3.98 1.02
C ALA A 158 -11.51 4.28 1.88
N LYS A 159 -11.32 4.37 3.20
CA LYS A 159 -12.38 4.61 4.17
C LYS A 159 -13.16 5.90 3.92
N GLU A 160 -12.49 6.93 3.41
CA GLU A 160 -13.12 8.22 3.15
C GLU A 160 -13.06 8.62 1.68
N SER A 161 -11.88 8.73 1.09
CA SER A 161 -11.72 9.24 -0.27
C SER A 161 -10.55 8.62 -1.00
N LEU A 162 -10.74 8.32 -2.29
CA LEU A 162 -9.68 7.98 -3.24
C LEU A 162 -9.52 9.12 -4.23
N ILE A 163 -8.32 9.68 -4.32
CA ILE A 163 -7.98 10.74 -5.27
C ILE A 163 -7.07 10.13 -6.35
N LEU A 164 -7.50 10.24 -7.60
CA LEU A 164 -6.71 9.90 -8.78
C LEU A 164 -6.47 11.19 -9.55
N ASP A 165 -5.22 11.59 -9.69
CA ASP A 165 -4.81 12.82 -10.36
C ASP A 165 -3.66 12.56 -11.34
N ALA A 166 -3.70 13.20 -12.50
CA ALA A 166 -2.66 13.08 -13.51
C ALA A 166 -2.63 14.31 -14.43
N ASP A 167 -1.46 14.88 -14.65
CA ASP A 167 -1.26 16.08 -15.49
C ASP A 167 -1.74 15.92 -16.94
N GLN A 168 -1.66 14.72 -17.49
CA GLN A 168 -2.00 14.41 -18.90
C GLN A 168 -3.32 13.67 -19.06
N GLY A 169 -3.87 13.11 -18.00
CA GLY A 169 -5.14 12.38 -17.99
C GLY A 169 -5.06 11.00 -17.37
N ILE A 170 -6.22 10.47 -17.02
CA ILE A 170 -6.41 9.11 -16.47
C ILE A 170 -7.17 8.30 -17.52
N ILE A 171 -6.59 7.16 -17.94
CA ILE A 171 -7.24 6.22 -18.87
C ILE A 171 -7.63 4.99 -18.08
N ALA A 172 -8.94 4.68 -18.07
CA ALA A 172 -9.48 3.42 -17.59
C ALA A 172 -10.09 2.69 -18.78
N GLN A 173 -9.60 1.47 -19.04
CA GLN A 173 -10.04 0.65 -20.16
C GLN A 173 -10.37 -0.75 -19.66
N ALA A 174 -11.53 -1.28 -20.01
CA ALA A 174 -11.99 -2.63 -19.69
C ALA A 174 -11.79 -3.57 -20.87
#